data_ce7b64ecb16e0fce23b7f622f26643eb
#
_entry.id   ce7b64ecb16e0fce23b7f622f26643eb
#
_cell.length_a   1.000
_cell.length_b   1.000
_cell.length_c   1.000
_cell.angle_alpha   90.00
_cell.angle_beta   90.00
_cell.angle_gamma   90.00
#
_symmetry.space_group_name_H-M   'P 1'
#
loop_
_entity.id
_entity.type
_entity.pdbx_description
1 polymer ?
#
loop_
_entity_poly.entity_id
_entity_poly.type
_entity_poly.pdbx_seq_one_letter_code
_entity_poly.pdbx_strand_id
1 'polypeptide(L)'
;MNLLFKPIWAVCCALTLVLGSCQKVAIDGNEDGGKESKTGEKVTLTVNVNQIELVPFDDISAAKQAFSDVTRTTNVAEACHHLCFALYKDGKRVKYANQNVGSENFGTVALRVEPGRYKLLVLAHNAEKNPATTDPERIAFGKDVTDTFYDFEEINVENAGTVNVSLRRAVAKFQLVMTDVVPEGFSQVYCFYTGGGTTFDAVKGVGVTVNSQYKSFGLSGSDVGKSKTFEIYTFPKSEKDTLNMTVETFKTDDEIQRKITFRVPVRRNMISRYSGSLFDETANASFHISMTSPDEWITEEHSF
;
A
#
# COMPACT_ATOMS: atom_id res chain seq x y z
N MET A 1 42.18 -34.94 70.22
CA MET A 1 43.06 -35.27 69.10
C MET A 1 42.58 -34.38 67.95
N ASN A 2 43.38 -33.37 67.72
CA ASN A 2 43.06 -32.23 66.80
C ASN A 2 43.22 -32.64 65.33
N LEU A 3 42.34 -32.19 64.46
CA LEU A 3 42.68 -31.95 63.08
C LEU A 3 41.89 -30.76 62.54
N LEU A 4 42.63 -29.69 62.31
CA LEU A 4 42.24 -28.45 61.63
C LEU A 4 41.99 -28.74 60.18
N PHE A 5 40.86 -28.24 59.63
CA PHE A 5 40.71 -28.02 58.21
C PHE A 5 40.44 -26.54 57.94
N LYS A 6 41.32 -25.94 57.18
CA LYS A 6 41.20 -24.54 56.63
C LYS A 6 40.23 -24.54 55.50
N PRO A 7 39.40 -23.49 55.34
CA PRO A 7 38.61 -23.27 54.10
C PRO A 7 39.47 -22.58 53.05
N ILE A 8 39.47 -23.16 51.83
CA ILE A 8 40.02 -22.59 50.62
C ILE A 8 38.92 -21.69 50.03
N TRP A 9 39.25 -20.41 49.94
CA TRP A 9 38.43 -19.47 49.21
C TRP A 9 38.63 -19.69 47.70
N ALA A 10 37.59 -20.20 47.01
CA ALA A 10 37.50 -20.21 45.57
C ALA A 10 36.82 -18.92 45.10
N VAL A 11 37.60 -18.01 44.55
CA VAL A 11 37.09 -16.84 43.83
C VAL A 11 36.52 -17.30 42.50
N CYS A 12 35.21 -17.39 42.41
CA CYS A 12 34.50 -17.61 41.14
C CYS A 12 34.39 -16.24 40.41
N CYS A 13 35.29 -15.98 39.46
CA CYS A 13 35.08 -14.93 38.47
C CYS A 13 33.91 -15.32 37.56
N ALA A 14 32.76 -14.74 37.82
CA ALA A 14 31.63 -14.80 36.90
C ALA A 14 31.95 -13.94 35.67
N LEU A 15 32.40 -14.60 34.59
CA LEU A 15 32.52 -14.00 33.27
C LEU A 15 31.10 -13.91 32.70
N THR A 16 30.48 -12.74 32.83
CA THR A 16 29.23 -12.43 32.10
C THR A 16 29.58 -12.23 30.62
N LEU A 17 29.42 -13.30 29.85
CA LEU A 17 29.35 -13.25 28.41
C LEU A 17 28.07 -12.51 28.05
N VAL A 18 28.18 -11.22 27.75
CA VAL A 18 27.16 -10.44 26.99
C VAL A 18 27.18 -11.01 25.59
N LEU A 19 26.32 -12.00 25.34
CA LEU A 19 26.00 -12.42 23.99
C LEU A 19 25.19 -11.27 23.37
N GLY A 20 25.89 -10.32 22.78
CA GLY A 20 25.29 -9.40 21.80
C GLY A 20 24.74 -10.25 20.68
N SER A 21 23.42 -10.47 20.68
CA SER A 21 22.70 -11.02 19.56
C SER A 21 22.80 -10.01 18.41
N CYS A 22 23.87 -10.10 17.61
CA CYS A 22 23.88 -9.51 16.29
C CYS A 22 22.85 -10.27 15.45
N GLN A 23 21.62 -9.80 15.44
CA GLN A 23 20.70 -10.18 14.38
C GLN A 23 21.38 -9.83 13.05
N LYS A 24 21.81 -10.84 12.31
CA LYS A 24 22.27 -10.68 10.94
C LYS A 24 21.07 -10.29 10.10
N VAL A 25 20.86 -8.98 9.93
CA VAL A 25 19.92 -8.48 8.91
C VAL A 25 20.45 -8.99 7.57
N ALA A 26 19.64 -9.78 6.87
CA ALA A 26 20.01 -10.27 5.54
C ALA A 26 20.27 -9.08 4.64
N ILE A 27 21.45 -9.03 4.01
CA ILE A 27 21.76 -8.01 3.01
C ILE A 27 21.05 -8.43 1.74
N ASP A 28 19.89 -7.82 1.49
CA ASP A 28 19.05 -8.13 0.35
C ASP A 28 18.95 -6.88 -0.53
N GLY A 29 19.65 -6.85 -1.64
CA GLY A 29 19.61 -5.74 -2.59
C GLY A 29 20.30 -6.09 -3.89
N ASN A 30 19.54 -5.99 -4.98
CA ASN A 30 20.05 -6.14 -6.34
C ASN A 30 20.62 -4.82 -6.85
N GLU A 31 21.74 -4.89 -7.58
CA GLU A 31 22.31 -3.74 -8.30
C GLU A 31 21.75 -3.72 -9.73
N ASP A 32 21.25 -2.58 -10.18
CA ASP A 32 20.97 -2.38 -11.60
C ASP A 32 22.29 -2.16 -12.34
N GLY A 33 22.60 -3.05 -13.28
CA GLY A 33 23.85 -3.19 -14.02
C GLY A 33 24.56 -1.90 -14.41
N GLY A 34 25.42 -1.43 -13.54
CA GLY A 34 26.44 -0.43 -13.80
C GLY A 34 27.81 -1.07 -13.65
N LYS A 35 28.71 -0.79 -14.58
CA LYS A 35 30.12 -1.19 -14.47
C LYS A 35 30.66 -0.76 -13.13
N GLU A 36 31.30 -1.66 -12.39
CA GLU A 36 32.00 -1.36 -11.13
C GLU A 36 32.93 -0.14 -11.33
N SER A 37 32.50 0.97 -10.79
CA SER A 37 33.36 2.13 -10.59
C SER A 37 34.22 1.83 -9.36
N LYS A 38 35.52 1.94 -9.48
CA LYS A 38 36.48 1.90 -8.36
C LYS A 38 36.21 3.11 -7.46
N THR A 39 35.42 2.96 -6.43
CA THR A 39 35.21 4.08 -5.50
C THR A 39 34.68 3.61 -4.15
N GLY A 40 35.15 4.20 -3.12
CA GLY A 40 34.60 4.33 -1.77
C GLY A 40 34.21 3.05 -1.02
N GLU A 41 34.55 2.98 0.22
CA GLU A 41 34.09 1.90 1.11
C GLU A 41 32.56 1.98 1.24
N LYS A 42 31.84 0.92 0.78
CA LYS A 42 30.38 0.88 0.89
C LYS A 42 29.97 0.73 2.35
N VAL A 43 29.03 1.55 2.78
CA VAL A 43 28.40 1.50 4.11
C VAL A 43 27.07 0.77 4.08
N THR A 44 26.61 0.29 5.23
CA THR A 44 25.33 -0.37 5.36
C THR A 44 24.26 0.64 5.76
N LEU A 45 23.27 0.84 4.88
CA LEU A 45 22.03 1.56 5.16
C LEU A 45 20.97 0.53 5.55
N THR A 46 20.45 0.63 6.76
CA THR A 46 19.27 -0.12 7.18
C THR A 46 18.03 0.75 6.99
N VAL A 47 17.05 0.26 6.24
CA VAL A 47 15.73 0.89 6.12
C VAL A 47 14.73 0.07 6.92
N ASN A 48 14.02 0.73 7.83
CA ASN A 48 13.07 0.09 8.73
C ASN A 48 11.67 0.68 8.51
N VAL A 49 10.73 -0.17 8.12
CA VAL A 49 9.33 0.16 7.81
C VAL A 49 8.45 -0.75 8.63
N ASN A 50 7.97 -0.27 9.73
CA ASN A 50 7.12 -1.06 10.62
C ASN A 50 5.74 -0.42 10.90
N GLN A 51 5.52 0.79 10.42
CA GLN A 51 4.29 1.52 10.67
C GLN A 51 3.74 2.19 9.39
N ILE A 52 2.43 2.26 9.31
CA ILE A 52 1.69 2.99 8.29
C ILE A 52 0.95 4.12 8.98
N GLU A 53 1.19 5.35 8.53
CA GLU A 53 0.42 6.51 8.96
C GLU A 53 -0.80 6.68 8.06
N LEU A 54 -1.96 6.74 8.70
CA LEU A 54 -3.24 6.91 8.02
C LEU A 54 -3.71 8.37 8.17
N VAL A 55 -2.98 9.30 7.55
CA VAL A 55 -3.30 10.74 7.56
C VAL A 55 -4.02 11.13 6.27
N PRO A 56 -5.12 11.91 6.33
CA PRO A 56 -5.79 12.43 5.15
C PRO A 56 -4.93 13.42 4.36
N PHE A 57 -5.17 13.51 3.04
CA PHE A 57 -4.40 14.34 2.16
C PHE A 57 -4.63 15.86 2.35
N ASP A 58 -5.86 16.26 2.65
CA ASP A 58 -6.29 17.66 2.63
C ASP A 58 -5.94 18.47 3.90
N ASP A 59 -5.36 17.85 4.91
CA ASP A 59 -5.35 18.47 6.23
C ASP A 59 -4.05 18.30 7.03
N ILE A 60 -2.91 18.48 6.37
CA ILE A 60 -1.62 18.53 7.08
C ILE A 60 -1.59 19.67 8.10
N SER A 61 -2.34 20.75 7.90
CA SER A 61 -2.39 21.88 8.82
C SER A 61 -3.55 21.85 9.79
N ALA A 62 -4.77 21.49 9.37
CA ALA A 62 -5.94 21.38 10.23
C ALA A 62 -6.01 20.03 10.97
N ALA A 63 -5.60 18.93 10.33
CA ALA A 63 -5.50 17.62 10.94
C ALA A 63 -4.47 17.57 12.08
N LYS A 64 -3.38 18.32 12.01
CA LYS A 64 -2.45 18.42 13.16
C LYS A 64 -3.10 18.95 14.43
N GLN A 65 -4.16 19.74 14.34
CA GLN A 65 -4.90 20.26 15.51
C GLN A 65 -6.08 19.38 15.94
N ALA A 66 -6.77 18.73 15.00
CA ALA A 66 -7.94 17.90 15.29
C ALA A 66 -7.63 16.42 15.50
N PHE A 67 -6.51 15.92 14.96
CA PHE A 67 -6.12 14.50 14.96
C PHE A 67 -4.85 14.19 15.76
N SER A 68 -4.40 15.08 16.63
CA SER A 68 -3.28 14.79 17.54
C SER A 68 -3.51 13.55 18.41
N ASP A 69 -4.74 13.09 18.52
CA ASP A 69 -5.11 11.93 19.34
C ASP A 69 -5.53 10.67 18.54
N VAL A 70 -5.54 10.69 17.19
CA VAL A 70 -6.03 9.57 16.35
C VAL A 70 -5.08 9.21 15.21
N THR A 71 -3.79 9.39 15.39
CA THR A 71 -2.83 8.73 14.46
C THR A 71 -2.79 7.25 14.80
N ARG A 72 -3.66 6.45 14.20
CA ARG A 72 -3.57 5.00 14.29
C ARG A 72 -2.41 4.54 13.40
N THR A 73 -1.41 3.97 14.02
CA THR A 73 -0.32 3.30 13.31
C THR A 73 -0.66 1.81 13.21
N THR A 74 -0.70 1.30 12.01
CA THR A 74 -0.89 -0.13 11.74
C THR A 74 0.45 -0.76 11.37
N ASN A 75 0.68 -1.99 11.85
CA ASN A 75 1.85 -2.75 11.46
C ASN A 75 1.78 -3.05 9.94
N VAL A 76 2.86 -2.79 9.22
CA VAL A 76 2.91 -2.99 7.77
C VAL A 76 2.59 -4.43 7.35
N ALA A 77 2.96 -5.43 8.16
CA ALA A 77 2.68 -6.84 7.89
C ALA A 77 1.19 -7.21 8.01
N GLU A 78 0.39 -6.40 8.71
CA GLU A 78 -1.06 -6.59 8.81
C GLU A 78 -1.79 -5.95 7.61
N ALA A 79 -1.22 -4.87 7.06
CA ALA A 79 -1.84 -4.11 5.99
C ALA A 79 -1.40 -4.56 4.58
N CYS A 80 -0.17 -5.06 4.43
CA CYS A 80 0.42 -5.34 3.12
C CYS A 80 1.20 -6.64 3.08
N HIS A 81 1.17 -7.30 1.91
CA HIS A 81 1.88 -8.54 1.66
C HIS A 81 3.24 -8.36 0.97
N HIS A 82 3.47 -7.22 0.35
CA HIS A 82 4.68 -6.94 -0.43
C HIS A 82 5.26 -5.58 -0.06
N LEU A 83 6.60 -5.53 0.01
CA LEU A 83 7.38 -4.30 0.16
C LEU A 83 8.39 -4.21 -0.97
N CYS A 84 8.48 -3.03 -1.59
CA CYS A 84 9.49 -2.68 -2.57
C CYS A 84 10.31 -1.51 -2.02
N PHE A 85 11.63 -1.67 -1.97
CA PHE A 85 12.59 -0.64 -1.60
C PHE A 85 13.40 -0.28 -2.83
N ALA A 86 13.59 1.00 -3.10
CA ALA A 86 14.43 1.45 -4.20
C ALA A 86 15.20 2.71 -3.82
N LEU A 87 16.47 2.74 -4.15
CA LEU A 87 17.34 3.91 -3.99
C LEU A 87 17.69 4.48 -5.36
N TYR A 88 17.57 5.79 -5.49
CA TYR A 88 17.90 6.51 -6.72
C TYR A 88 19.02 7.52 -6.43
N LYS A 89 19.96 7.60 -7.36
CA LYS A 89 21.03 8.61 -7.40
C LYS A 89 21.08 9.20 -8.80
N ASP A 90 21.10 10.51 -8.92
CA ASP A 90 21.12 11.22 -10.20
C ASP A 90 20.00 10.76 -11.17
N GLY A 91 18.79 10.54 -10.63
CA GLY A 91 17.62 10.11 -11.40
C GLY A 91 17.61 8.64 -11.83
N LYS A 92 18.62 7.84 -11.45
CA LYS A 92 18.70 6.40 -11.78
C LYS A 92 18.55 5.54 -10.54
N ARG A 93 17.82 4.44 -10.64
CA ARG A 93 17.76 3.44 -9.59
C ARG A 93 19.13 2.74 -9.50
N VAL A 94 19.74 2.78 -8.33
CA VAL A 94 21.06 2.18 -8.07
C VAL A 94 20.98 0.95 -7.17
N LYS A 95 19.93 0.82 -6.39
CA LYS A 95 19.66 -0.35 -5.54
C LYS A 95 18.15 -0.59 -5.44
N TYR A 96 17.76 -1.84 -5.32
CA TYR A 96 16.39 -2.21 -4.97
C TYR A 96 16.35 -3.54 -4.22
N ALA A 97 15.31 -3.73 -3.46
CA ALA A 97 14.98 -4.99 -2.79
C ALA A 97 13.45 -5.14 -2.70
N ASN A 98 12.97 -6.37 -2.76
CA ASN A 98 11.58 -6.70 -2.57
C ASN A 98 11.46 -7.72 -1.44
N GLN A 99 10.43 -7.58 -0.62
CA GLN A 99 10.11 -8.52 0.44
C GLN A 99 8.64 -8.96 0.32
N ASN A 100 8.37 -10.18 0.73
CA ASN A 100 7.02 -10.71 0.85
C ASN A 100 6.70 -10.94 2.33
N VAL A 101 5.45 -10.82 2.71
CA VAL A 101 5.00 -11.17 4.07
C VAL A 101 5.41 -12.61 4.38
N GLY A 102 5.92 -12.84 5.59
CA GLY A 102 6.53 -14.11 5.99
C GLY A 102 8.02 -14.23 5.68
N SER A 103 8.63 -13.27 4.95
CA SER A 103 10.08 -13.16 4.88
C SER A 103 10.66 -12.86 6.25
N GLU A 104 11.82 -13.44 6.57
CA GLU A 104 12.58 -13.06 7.75
C GLU A 104 12.87 -11.54 7.68
N ASN A 105 12.60 -10.82 8.74
CA ASN A 105 12.75 -9.36 8.83
C ASN A 105 11.84 -8.55 7.87
N PHE A 106 10.63 -9.02 7.55
CA PHE A 106 9.67 -8.23 6.78
C PHE A 106 9.49 -6.83 7.40
N GLY A 107 9.67 -5.77 6.59
CA GLY A 107 9.69 -4.38 7.03
C GLY A 107 11.10 -3.81 7.26
N THR A 108 12.16 -4.64 7.28
CA THR A 108 13.52 -4.18 7.48
C THR A 108 14.44 -4.72 6.39
N VAL A 109 15.20 -3.83 5.73
CA VAL A 109 16.18 -4.21 4.70
C VAL A 109 17.51 -3.53 4.97
N ALA A 110 18.62 -4.23 4.73
CA ALA A 110 19.96 -3.66 4.76
C ALA A 110 20.51 -3.57 3.32
N LEU A 111 20.90 -2.37 2.92
CA LEU A 111 21.43 -2.06 1.59
C LEU A 111 22.86 -1.59 1.72
N ARG A 112 23.78 -2.16 0.93
CA ARG A 112 25.17 -1.69 0.86
C ARG A 112 25.30 -0.64 -0.24
N VAL A 113 25.63 0.60 0.16
CA VAL A 113 25.71 1.78 -0.71
C VAL A 113 26.97 2.59 -0.44
N GLU A 114 27.41 3.36 -1.43
CA GLU A 114 28.46 4.37 -1.22
C GLU A 114 27.88 5.55 -0.41
N PRO A 115 28.68 6.26 0.40
CA PRO A 115 28.24 7.51 0.99
C PRO A 115 27.75 8.51 -0.06
N GLY A 116 26.68 9.25 0.26
CA GLY A 116 26.11 10.24 -0.65
C GLY A 116 24.62 10.51 -0.42
N ARG A 117 24.06 11.36 -1.27
CA ARG A 117 22.63 11.69 -1.26
C ARG A 117 21.87 10.75 -2.19
N TYR A 118 20.73 10.28 -1.70
CA TYR A 118 19.85 9.38 -2.41
C TYR A 118 18.41 9.83 -2.26
N LYS A 119 17.55 9.41 -3.20
CA LYS A 119 16.11 9.39 -2.99
C LYS A 119 15.71 7.95 -2.67
N LEU A 120 15.05 7.77 -1.55
CA LEU A 120 14.53 6.49 -1.09
C LEU A 120 13.04 6.40 -1.44
N LEU A 121 12.65 5.36 -2.15
CA LEU A 121 11.27 4.93 -2.31
C LEU A 121 11.05 3.70 -1.46
N VAL A 122 9.99 3.72 -0.66
CA VAL A 122 9.42 2.53 -0.05
C VAL A 122 7.95 2.42 -0.49
N LEU A 123 7.57 1.26 -0.97
CA LEU A 123 6.23 0.97 -1.48
C LEU A 123 5.72 -0.31 -0.85
N ALA A 124 4.53 -0.27 -0.24
CA ALA A 124 3.85 -1.42 0.34
C ALA A 124 2.52 -1.66 -0.40
N HIS A 125 2.22 -2.90 -0.78
CA HIS A 125 1.02 -3.21 -1.58
C HIS A 125 0.56 -4.67 -1.43
N ASN A 126 -0.63 -4.95 -1.98
CA ASN A 126 -1.25 -6.28 -2.03
C ASN A 126 -1.44 -6.80 -3.46
N ALA A 127 -0.85 -6.16 -4.47
CA ALA A 127 -0.90 -6.63 -5.86
C ALA A 127 -0.19 -7.98 -6.01
N GLU A 128 -0.68 -8.83 -6.91
CA GLU A 128 -0.12 -10.16 -7.15
C GLU A 128 1.37 -10.12 -7.53
N LYS A 129 1.77 -9.06 -8.25
CA LYS A 129 3.16 -8.88 -8.71
C LYS A 129 3.70 -7.53 -8.26
N ASN A 130 4.99 -7.51 -7.93
CA ASN A 130 5.67 -6.27 -7.63
C ASN A 130 5.74 -5.38 -8.88
N PRO A 131 5.33 -4.11 -8.80
CA PRO A 131 5.49 -3.18 -9.90
C PRO A 131 6.97 -2.86 -10.15
N ALA A 132 7.31 -2.50 -11.37
CA ALA A 132 8.66 -2.03 -11.67
C ALA A 132 8.89 -0.65 -11.04
N THR A 133 9.91 -0.55 -10.19
CA THR A 133 10.31 0.69 -9.52
C THR A 133 11.53 1.35 -10.18
N THR A 134 11.80 1.07 -11.46
CA THR A 134 12.94 1.64 -12.20
C THR A 134 12.80 3.16 -12.35
N ASP A 135 11.59 3.63 -12.61
CA ASP A 135 11.23 5.03 -12.75
C ASP A 135 10.24 5.41 -11.63
N PRO A 136 10.59 6.25 -10.65
CA PRO A 136 9.73 6.62 -9.54
C PRO A 136 8.54 7.50 -9.97
N GLU A 137 8.59 8.13 -11.14
CA GLU A 137 7.49 8.92 -11.70
C GLU A 137 6.46 8.07 -12.45
N ARG A 138 6.76 6.78 -12.72
CA ARG A 138 5.92 5.90 -13.54
C ARG A 138 5.87 4.46 -13.05
N ILE A 139 5.42 4.25 -11.83
CA ILE A 139 5.26 2.92 -11.21
C ILE A 139 3.93 2.33 -11.66
N ALA A 140 3.96 1.38 -12.61
CA ALA A 140 2.77 0.80 -13.22
C ALA A 140 2.29 -0.46 -12.49
N PHE A 141 1.03 -0.44 -12.03
CA PHE A 141 0.34 -1.57 -11.41
C PHE A 141 -0.57 -2.33 -12.41
N GLY A 142 -0.77 -1.78 -13.62
CA GLY A 142 -1.66 -2.37 -14.61
C GLY A 142 -3.11 -2.43 -14.13
N LYS A 143 -3.74 -3.61 -14.19
CA LYS A 143 -5.12 -3.82 -13.73
C LYS A 143 -5.22 -4.18 -12.24
N ASP A 144 -4.09 -4.27 -11.55
CA ASP A 144 -4.00 -4.86 -10.22
C ASP A 144 -3.67 -3.83 -9.15
N VAL A 145 -4.27 -2.64 -9.25
CA VAL A 145 -4.17 -1.63 -8.18
C VAL A 145 -4.90 -2.16 -6.96
N THR A 146 -4.19 -2.22 -5.84
CA THR A 146 -4.68 -2.67 -4.54
C THR A 146 -4.47 -1.59 -3.50
N ASP A 147 -4.82 -1.87 -2.24
CA ASP A 147 -4.41 -0.99 -1.16
C ASP A 147 -2.88 -0.84 -1.18
N THR A 148 -2.43 0.39 -1.35
CA THR A 148 -1.04 0.72 -1.64
C THR A 148 -0.62 1.91 -0.79
N PHE A 149 0.55 1.77 -0.18
CA PHE A 149 1.16 2.78 0.69
C PHE A 149 2.57 3.08 0.20
N TYR A 150 3.04 4.28 0.44
CA TYR A 150 4.37 4.69 -0.01
C TYR A 150 4.97 5.77 0.88
N ASP A 151 6.27 5.87 0.78
CA ASP A 151 7.03 7.07 1.11
C ASP A 151 8.12 7.29 0.05
N PHE A 152 8.42 8.56 -0.19
CA PHE A 152 9.48 8.98 -1.11
C PHE A 152 10.17 10.21 -0.56
N GLU A 153 11.41 10.03 -0.10
CA GLU A 153 12.16 11.06 0.60
C GLU A 153 13.62 11.15 0.13
N GLU A 154 14.24 12.30 0.36
CA GLU A 154 15.67 12.48 0.17
C GLU A 154 16.41 12.12 1.46
N ILE A 155 17.42 11.26 1.34
CA ILE A 155 18.25 10.81 2.45
C ILE A 155 19.73 11.12 2.18
N ASN A 156 20.49 11.41 3.25
CA ASN A 156 21.94 11.55 3.18
C ASN A 156 22.61 10.42 3.96
N VAL A 157 23.36 9.58 3.26
CA VAL A 157 24.07 8.44 3.83
C VAL A 157 25.54 8.78 3.93
N GLU A 158 26.05 9.08 5.13
CA GLU A 158 27.46 9.35 5.36
C GLU A 158 28.20 8.14 5.92
N ASN A 159 27.54 7.43 6.83
CA ASN A 159 28.06 6.26 7.54
C ASN A 159 26.98 5.18 7.60
N ALA A 160 27.35 4.00 8.10
CA ALA A 160 26.34 2.98 8.43
C ALA A 160 25.31 3.55 9.40
N GLY A 161 24.01 3.34 9.09
CA GLY A 161 22.92 3.90 9.89
C GLY A 161 21.57 3.31 9.54
N THR A 162 20.55 3.75 10.29
CA THR A 162 19.16 3.32 10.10
C THR A 162 18.29 4.52 9.74
N VAL A 163 17.44 4.33 8.72
CA VAL A 163 16.37 5.24 8.37
C VAL A 163 15.04 4.55 8.72
N ASN A 164 14.20 5.24 9.49
CA ASN A 164 12.85 4.78 9.83
C ASN A 164 11.87 5.49 8.93
N VAL A 165 11.03 4.71 8.22
CA VAL A 165 10.09 5.20 7.21
C VAL A 165 8.67 4.99 7.70
N SER A 166 7.84 6.03 7.56
CA SER A 166 6.39 5.98 7.81
C SER A 166 5.65 6.06 6.48
N LEU A 167 4.86 5.04 6.17
CA LEU A 167 4.14 4.96 4.91
C LEU A 167 2.76 5.60 4.99
N ARG A 168 2.37 6.29 3.93
CA ARG A 168 1.05 6.90 3.72
C ARG A 168 0.32 6.24 2.56
N ARG A 169 -1.00 6.12 2.66
CA ARG A 169 -1.81 5.52 1.59
C ARG A 169 -1.75 6.35 0.31
N ALA A 170 -1.55 5.68 -0.82
CA ALA A 170 -1.44 6.29 -2.15
C ALA A 170 -2.76 6.28 -2.92
N VAL A 171 -3.71 5.42 -2.56
CA VAL A 171 -4.93 5.11 -3.32
C VAL A 171 -6.18 5.72 -2.71
N ALA A 172 -7.21 5.85 -3.55
CA ALA A 172 -8.61 5.95 -3.18
C ALA A 172 -9.30 4.60 -3.42
N LYS A 173 -10.41 4.34 -2.73
CA LYS A 173 -11.26 3.18 -2.93
C LYS A 173 -12.67 3.59 -3.36
N PHE A 174 -13.14 3.03 -4.47
CA PHE A 174 -14.55 2.98 -4.80
C PHE A 174 -15.14 1.68 -4.25
N GLN A 175 -16.29 1.77 -3.63
CA GLN A 175 -17.02 0.63 -3.07
C GLN A 175 -18.47 0.70 -3.50
N LEU A 176 -18.94 -0.34 -4.22
CA LEU A 176 -20.33 -0.52 -4.61
C LEU A 176 -20.96 -1.59 -3.72
N VAL A 177 -21.89 -1.19 -2.88
CA VAL A 177 -22.60 -2.05 -1.93
C VAL A 177 -24.01 -2.33 -2.48
N MET A 178 -24.27 -3.58 -2.78
CA MET A 178 -25.60 -3.99 -3.23
C MET A 178 -26.59 -4.03 -2.06
N THR A 179 -27.76 -3.48 -2.27
CA THR A 179 -28.90 -3.59 -1.32
C THR A 179 -29.85 -4.73 -1.70
N ASP A 180 -29.79 -5.20 -2.94
CA ASP A 180 -30.46 -6.41 -3.44
C ASP A 180 -29.53 -7.63 -3.36
N VAL A 181 -30.04 -8.80 -3.73
CA VAL A 181 -29.29 -10.05 -3.76
C VAL A 181 -29.03 -10.47 -5.20
N VAL A 182 -27.96 -11.23 -5.43
CA VAL A 182 -27.63 -11.79 -6.74
C VAL A 182 -28.75 -12.76 -7.16
N PRO A 183 -29.47 -12.54 -8.28
CA PRO A 183 -30.47 -13.48 -8.78
C PRO A 183 -29.81 -14.64 -9.52
N GLU A 184 -30.56 -15.68 -9.78
CA GLU A 184 -30.14 -16.74 -10.70
C GLU A 184 -29.97 -16.19 -12.13
N GLY A 185 -29.08 -16.81 -12.90
CA GLY A 185 -28.85 -16.48 -14.30
C GLY A 185 -27.92 -15.28 -14.56
N PHE A 186 -27.27 -14.75 -13.54
CA PHE A 186 -26.24 -13.72 -13.71
C PHE A 186 -24.83 -14.33 -13.61
N SER A 187 -23.92 -13.85 -14.47
CA SER A 187 -22.55 -14.35 -14.58
C SER A 187 -21.51 -13.37 -14.06
N GLN A 188 -21.75 -12.06 -14.20
CA GLN A 188 -20.74 -11.07 -13.81
C GLN A 188 -21.26 -9.64 -13.69
N VAL A 189 -20.46 -8.82 -13.01
CA VAL A 189 -20.58 -7.37 -12.95
C VAL A 189 -19.33 -6.75 -13.54
N TYR A 190 -19.49 -5.84 -14.49
CA TYR A 190 -18.40 -5.03 -15.06
C TYR A 190 -18.48 -3.60 -14.55
N CYS A 191 -17.34 -3.08 -14.17
CA CYS A 191 -17.15 -1.66 -13.88
C CYS A 191 -16.17 -1.08 -14.90
N PHE A 192 -16.66 -0.23 -15.82
CA PHE A 192 -15.85 0.56 -16.73
C PHE A 192 -15.68 1.95 -16.14
N TYR A 193 -14.49 2.50 -16.20
CA TYR A 193 -14.28 3.85 -15.70
C TYR A 193 -13.13 4.57 -16.40
N THR A 194 -13.26 5.90 -16.45
CA THR A 194 -12.19 6.83 -16.83
C THR A 194 -11.93 7.77 -15.66
N GLY A 195 -10.76 8.35 -15.61
CA GLY A 195 -10.29 9.08 -14.43
C GLY A 195 -9.47 8.17 -13.50
N GLY A 196 -8.80 8.75 -12.51
CA GLY A 196 -7.84 8.03 -11.68
C GLY A 196 -6.67 7.48 -12.49
N GLY A 197 -5.83 6.66 -11.89
CA GLY A 197 -4.68 6.06 -12.55
C GLY A 197 -4.38 4.65 -12.08
N THR A 198 -3.75 3.84 -12.94
CA THR A 198 -3.14 2.54 -12.59
C THR A 198 -1.62 2.63 -12.56
N THR A 199 -1.07 3.80 -12.84
CA THR A 199 0.35 4.13 -12.73
C THR A 199 0.50 5.22 -11.70
N PHE A 200 1.48 5.09 -10.81
CA PHE A 200 1.73 5.98 -9.71
C PHE A 200 3.02 6.77 -9.93
N ASP A 201 2.96 8.09 -9.72
CA ASP A 201 4.11 8.99 -9.63
C ASP A 201 4.42 9.19 -8.14
N ALA A 202 5.45 8.50 -7.64
CA ALA A 202 5.82 8.58 -6.23
C ALA A 202 6.46 9.92 -5.87
N VAL A 203 7.04 10.64 -6.85
CA VAL A 203 7.66 11.96 -6.64
C VAL A 203 6.60 12.99 -6.32
N LYS A 204 5.47 12.97 -7.06
CA LYS A 204 4.34 13.89 -6.85
C LYS A 204 3.28 13.32 -5.92
N GLY A 205 3.27 12.00 -5.69
CA GLY A 205 2.27 11.33 -4.89
C GLY A 205 0.89 11.23 -5.56
N VAL A 206 0.82 11.16 -6.89
CA VAL A 206 -0.43 11.16 -7.65
C VAL A 206 -0.47 10.05 -8.70
N GLY A 207 -1.68 9.75 -9.16
CA GLY A 207 -1.89 8.89 -10.32
C GLY A 207 -1.48 9.58 -11.63
N VAL A 208 -0.85 8.84 -12.51
CA VAL A 208 -0.52 9.26 -13.87
C VAL A 208 -1.08 8.24 -14.86
N THR A 209 -1.13 8.61 -16.15
CA THR A 209 -1.66 7.74 -17.21
C THR A 209 -3.14 7.44 -17.05
N VAL A 210 -3.95 8.18 -17.77
CA VAL A 210 -5.40 8.12 -17.74
C VAL A 210 -5.89 7.40 -18.99
N ASN A 211 -6.15 6.12 -18.85
CA ASN A 211 -6.80 5.32 -19.88
C ASN A 211 -8.15 4.82 -19.36
N SER A 212 -9.03 4.44 -20.30
CA SER A 212 -10.22 3.68 -19.93
C SER A 212 -9.79 2.37 -19.24
N GLN A 213 -10.39 2.10 -18.11
CA GLN A 213 -10.09 0.94 -17.28
C GLN A 213 -11.36 0.13 -17.08
N TYR A 214 -11.21 -1.14 -16.76
CA TYR A 214 -12.32 -1.99 -16.35
C TYR A 214 -11.91 -2.96 -15.27
N LYS A 215 -12.85 -3.29 -14.41
CA LYS A 215 -12.76 -4.39 -13.44
C LYS A 215 -13.96 -5.30 -13.64
N SER A 216 -13.72 -6.60 -13.77
CA SER A 216 -14.74 -7.63 -13.87
C SER A 216 -14.83 -8.39 -12.56
N PHE A 217 -16.05 -8.64 -12.12
CA PHE A 217 -16.36 -9.42 -10.92
C PHE A 217 -17.26 -10.61 -11.35
N GLY A 218 -16.68 -11.80 -11.34
CA GLY A 218 -17.43 -13.02 -11.65
C GLY A 218 -18.47 -13.32 -10.55
N LEU A 219 -19.64 -13.81 -10.97
CA LEU A 219 -20.69 -14.30 -10.12
C LEU A 219 -20.83 -15.81 -10.31
N SER A 220 -21.09 -16.52 -9.24
CA SER A 220 -21.23 -17.96 -9.22
C SER A 220 -22.53 -18.39 -8.54
N GLY A 221 -22.94 -19.65 -8.68
CA GLY A 221 -24.11 -20.15 -7.99
C GLY A 221 -24.06 -20.01 -6.46
N SER A 222 -22.86 -19.95 -5.89
CA SER A 222 -22.68 -19.72 -4.45
C SER A 222 -22.98 -18.29 -4.01
N ASP A 223 -23.09 -17.34 -4.96
CA ASP A 223 -23.39 -15.93 -4.71
C ASP A 223 -24.90 -15.64 -4.80
N VAL A 224 -25.67 -16.54 -5.42
CA VAL A 224 -27.14 -16.42 -5.55
C VAL A 224 -27.80 -16.27 -4.18
N GLY A 225 -28.71 -15.32 -4.07
CA GLY A 225 -29.41 -15.00 -2.82
C GLY A 225 -28.60 -14.22 -1.80
N LYS A 226 -27.39 -13.79 -2.15
CA LYS A 226 -26.51 -12.97 -1.27
C LYS A 226 -26.33 -11.57 -1.83
N SER A 227 -26.24 -10.58 -0.95
CA SER A 227 -25.74 -9.26 -1.32
C SER A 227 -24.23 -9.30 -1.47
N LYS A 228 -23.67 -8.43 -2.30
CA LYS A 228 -22.23 -8.34 -2.54
C LYS A 228 -21.73 -6.90 -2.45
N THR A 229 -20.45 -6.76 -2.20
CA THR A 229 -19.71 -5.50 -2.27
C THR A 229 -18.59 -5.66 -3.29
N PHE A 230 -18.50 -4.69 -4.20
CA PHE A 230 -17.45 -4.63 -5.21
C PHE A 230 -16.51 -3.47 -4.92
N GLU A 231 -15.20 -3.71 -5.00
CA GLU A 231 -14.19 -2.74 -4.63
C GLU A 231 -13.20 -2.49 -5.77
N ILE A 232 -12.90 -1.22 -6.00
CA ILE A 232 -11.90 -0.77 -6.97
C ILE A 232 -10.97 0.24 -6.30
N TYR A 233 -9.68 -0.01 -6.40
CA TYR A 233 -8.65 0.94 -5.99
C TYR A 233 -8.13 1.70 -7.20
N THR A 234 -7.78 2.97 -6.99
CA THR A 234 -7.18 3.80 -8.03
C THR A 234 -6.26 4.84 -7.40
N PHE A 235 -5.25 5.30 -8.14
CA PHE A 235 -4.44 6.45 -7.75
C PHE A 235 -5.11 7.73 -8.23
N PRO A 236 -5.60 8.62 -7.33
CA PRO A 236 -6.14 9.91 -7.73
C PRO A 236 -5.06 10.76 -8.41
N LYS A 237 -5.43 11.47 -9.48
CA LYS A 237 -4.51 12.35 -10.23
C LYS A 237 -4.28 13.69 -9.54
N SER A 238 -5.17 14.04 -8.62
CA SER A 238 -5.14 15.29 -7.83
C SER A 238 -5.86 15.05 -6.50
N GLU A 239 -5.84 16.06 -5.63
CA GLU A 239 -6.57 16.02 -4.35
C GLU A 239 -8.07 15.77 -4.53
N LYS A 240 -8.66 16.32 -5.60
CA LYS A 240 -10.07 16.15 -5.96
C LYS A 240 -10.15 15.60 -7.37
N ASP A 241 -10.32 14.31 -7.50
CA ASP A 241 -10.46 13.62 -8.77
C ASP A 241 -11.86 12.99 -8.88
N THR A 242 -12.23 12.57 -10.09
CA THR A 242 -13.53 11.97 -10.34
C THR A 242 -13.38 10.83 -11.34
N LEU A 243 -13.97 9.67 -11.03
CA LEU A 243 -14.16 8.61 -11.99
C LEU A 243 -15.51 8.82 -12.70
N ASN A 244 -15.51 8.71 -14.02
CA ASN A 244 -16.74 8.49 -14.76
C ASN A 244 -16.94 6.98 -14.83
N MET A 245 -17.88 6.47 -14.06
CA MET A 245 -18.11 5.04 -13.84
C MET A 245 -19.34 4.58 -14.61
N THR A 246 -19.20 3.45 -15.29
CA THR A 246 -20.30 2.68 -15.86
C THR A 246 -20.28 1.28 -15.27
N VAL A 247 -21.38 0.86 -14.65
CA VAL A 247 -21.55 -0.50 -14.12
C VAL A 247 -22.55 -1.23 -15.01
N GLU A 248 -22.17 -2.42 -15.45
CA GLU A 248 -22.99 -3.30 -16.27
C GLU A 248 -23.12 -4.67 -15.58
N THR A 249 -24.35 -5.22 -15.59
CA THR A 249 -24.61 -6.57 -15.14
C THR A 249 -24.90 -7.49 -16.33
N PHE A 250 -24.32 -8.68 -16.31
CA PHE A 250 -24.42 -9.65 -17.40
C PHE A 250 -25.10 -10.92 -16.92
N LYS A 251 -25.99 -11.45 -17.76
CA LYS A 251 -26.56 -12.77 -17.64
C LYS A 251 -25.55 -13.84 -18.09
N THR A 252 -25.89 -15.10 -17.87
CA THR A 252 -25.06 -16.25 -18.27
C THR A 252 -24.96 -16.46 -19.78
N ASP A 253 -25.81 -15.82 -20.56
CA ASP A 253 -25.81 -15.79 -22.04
C ASP A 253 -25.10 -14.54 -22.60
N ASP A 254 -24.36 -13.80 -21.76
CA ASP A 254 -23.64 -12.56 -22.08
C ASP A 254 -24.54 -11.36 -22.43
N GLU A 255 -25.86 -11.45 -22.16
CA GLU A 255 -26.78 -10.34 -22.30
C GLU A 255 -26.55 -9.30 -21.19
N ILE A 256 -26.42 -8.01 -21.59
CA ILE A 256 -26.40 -6.89 -20.63
C ILE A 256 -27.82 -6.67 -20.12
N GLN A 257 -28.04 -6.99 -18.84
CA GLN A 257 -29.33 -6.79 -18.19
C GLN A 257 -29.52 -5.35 -17.74
N ARG A 258 -28.48 -4.74 -17.21
CA ARG A 258 -28.54 -3.36 -16.69
C ARG A 258 -27.25 -2.62 -16.96
N LYS A 259 -27.39 -1.32 -17.25
CA LYS A 259 -26.28 -0.40 -17.43
C LYS A 259 -26.56 0.89 -16.68
N ILE A 260 -25.67 1.27 -15.78
CA ILE A 260 -25.81 2.47 -14.95
C ILE A 260 -24.52 3.29 -15.06
N THR A 261 -24.65 4.61 -15.28
CA THR A 261 -23.51 5.51 -15.37
C THR A 261 -23.64 6.62 -14.34
N PHE A 262 -22.56 6.88 -13.61
CA PHE A 262 -22.50 7.92 -12.58
C PHE A 262 -21.06 8.42 -12.38
N ARG A 263 -20.93 9.54 -11.66
CA ARG A 263 -19.64 10.14 -11.33
C ARG A 263 -19.29 9.78 -9.89
N VAL A 264 -18.04 9.33 -9.68
CA VAL A 264 -17.52 8.94 -8.37
C VAL A 264 -16.42 9.92 -7.98
N PRO A 265 -16.64 10.81 -7.02
CA PRO A 265 -15.55 11.60 -6.47
C PRO A 265 -14.56 10.67 -5.78
N VAL A 266 -13.27 10.88 -6.00
CA VAL A 266 -12.20 10.07 -5.39
C VAL A 266 -11.14 10.97 -4.80
N ARG A 267 -10.71 10.64 -3.58
CA ARG A 267 -9.61 11.29 -2.88
C ARG A 267 -8.70 10.23 -2.30
N ARG A 268 -7.44 10.51 -2.22
CA ARG A 268 -6.48 9.63 -1.57
C ARG A 268 -6.91 9.38 -0.12
N ASN A 269 -6.75 8.13 0.34
CA ASN A 269 -7.12 7.67 1.66
C ASN A 269 -8.63 7.79 1.98
N MET A 270 -9.51 7.79 0.96
CA MET A 270 -10.96 7.84 1.16
C MET A 270 -11.70 6.73 0.42
N ILE A 271 -12.82 6.29 0.99
CA ILE A 271 -13.78 5.41 0.32
C ILE A 271 -14.95 6.23 -0.18
N SER A 272 -15.19 6.15 -1.49
CA SER A 272 -16.44 6.58 -2.10
C SER A 272 -17.38 5.39 -2.17
N ARG A 273 -18.36 5.34 -1.26
CA ARG A 273 -19.32 4.24 -1.17
C ARG A 273 -20.61 4.59 -1.86
N TYR A 274 -21.07 3.71 -2.73
CA TYR A 274 -22.35 3.75 -3.41
C TYR A 274 -23.17 2.56 -2.98
N SER A 275 -24.37 2.78 -2.46
CA SER A 275 -25.27 1.72 -2.03
C SER A 275 -26.56 1.79 -2.85
N GLY A 276 -26.99 0.68 -3.42
CA GLY A 276 -28.21 0.62 -4.21
C GLY A 276 -28.51 -0.75 -4.78
N SER A 277 -29.68 -0.85 -5.40
CA SER A 277 -30.10 -2.05 -6.12
C SER A 277 -29.37 -2.12 -7.46
N LEU A 278 -28.78 -3.25 -7.77
CA LEU A 278 -28.02 -3.48 -8.99
C LEU A 278 -28.78 -4.39 -9.99
N PHE A 279 -29.56 -5.35 -9.49
CA PHE A 279 -30.24 -6.36 -10.31
C PHE A 279 -31.76 -6.11 -10.46
N ASP A 280 -32.38 -5.33 -9.59
CA ASP A 280 -33.79 -4.97 -9.71
C ASP A 280 -33.99 -3.90 -10.76
N GLU A 281 -34.59 -4.28 -11.90
CA GLU A 281 -34.88 -3.38 -13.01
C GLU A 281 -35.96 -2.35 -12.69
N THR A 282 -36.83 -2.65 -11.74
CA THR A 282 -37.96 -1.78 -11.35
C THR A 282 -37.51 -0.69 -10.37
N ALA A 283 -36.40 -0.89 -9.68
CA ALA A 283 -35.83 0.11 -8.80
C ALA A 283 -35.30 1.29 -9.64
N ASN A 284 -35.83 2.48 -9.42
CA ASN A 284 -35.17 3.69 -9.91
C ASN A 284 -33.69 3.63 -9.49
N ALA A 285 -32.79 3.93 -10.43
CA ALA A 285 -31.33 3.88 -10.21
C ALA A 285 -30.87 4.97 -9.24
N SER A 286 -31.46 5.03 -8.06
CA SER A 286 -31.03 5.92 -6.99
C SER A 286 -30.02 5.18 -6.13
N PHE A 287 -28.74 5.52 -6.31
CA PHE A 287 -27.71 5.09 -5.37
C PHE A 287 -27.64 6.09 -4.23
N HIS A 288 -27.65 5.58 -3.01
CA HIS A 288 -27.27 6.39 -1.86
C HIS A 288 -25.73 6.48 -1.86
N ILE A 289 -25.21 7.70 -1.89
CA ILE A 289 -23.78 7.96 -1.95
C ILE A 289 -23.33 8.37 -0.55
N SER A 290 -22.39 7.65 0.02
CA SER A 290 -21.64 8.09 1.18
C SER A 290 -20.14 8.00 0.89
N MET A 291 -19.41 9.03 1.26
CA MET A 291 -17.96 8.96 1.31
C MET A 291 -17.59 8.63 2.75
N THR A 292 -17.09 7.44 2.99
CA THR A 292 -16.69 6.99 4.31
C THR A 292 -15.21 6.68 4.36
N SER A 293 -14.62 7.03 5.47
CA SER A 293 -13.37 6.42 5.92
C SER A 293 -13.70 5.02 6.46
N PRO A 294 -13.05 3.91 6.07
CA PRO A 294 -13.00 2.71 6.89
C PRO A 294 -12.31 3.09 8.21
N ASP A 295 -12.25 2.28 9.20
CA ASP A 295 -11.82 2.55 10.58
C ASP A 295 -10.70 3.59 10.76
N GLU A 296 -10.17 4.11 9.65
CA GLU A 296 -9.00 4.96 9.51
C GLU A 296 -9.02 5.79 8.22
N TRP A 297 -10.15 5.83 7.49
CA TRP A 297 -10.41 6.68 6.34
C TRP A 297 -11.44 7.73 6.73
N ILE A 298 -11.29 8.96 6.34
CA ILE A 298 -12.20 10.06 6.72
C ILE A 298 -13.53 9.95 5.99
N THR A 299 -14.62 10.30 6.70
CA THR A 299 -15.98 10.30 6.16
C THR A 299 -16.37 11.70 5.70
N GLU A 300 -16.84 11.85 4.47
CA GLU A 300 -17.67 12.97 4.03
C GLU A 300 -19.00 12.40 3.53
N GLU A 301 -20.12 12.87 4.05
CA GLU A 301 -21.46 12.54 3.57
C GLU A 301 -21.93 13.60 2.60
N HIS A 302 -22.31 13.19 1.39
CA HIS A 302 -22.98 14.03 0.41
C HIS A 302 -24.35 13.44 0.10
N SER A 303 -25.41 14.20 0.37
CA SER A 303 -26.76 13.94 -0.12
C SER A 303 -27.01 14.79 -1.37
N PHE A 304 -27.49 14.19 -2.42
CA PHE A 304 -27.94 14.87 -3.61
C PHE A 304 -29.46 14.79 -3.73
#